data_6ef90c20f6e59d276d75e6d4e42c9122
#
_entry.id   6ef90c20f6e59d276d75e6d4e42c9122
#
_cell.length_a   1.000
_cell.length_b   1.000
_cell.length_c   1.000
_cell.angle_alpha   90.00
_cell.angle_beta   90.00
_cell.angle_gamma   90.00
#
_symmetry.space_group_name_H-M   'P 1'
#
loop_
_entity.id
_entity.type
_entity.pdbx_description
1 polymer ?
#
loop_
_entity_poly.entity_id
_entity_poly.type
_entity_poly.pdbx_seq_one_letter_code
_entity_poly.pdbx_strand_id
1 'polypeptide(L)'
;ATKIGRFGYLRQMFRFAILNGILFSAVLILPYLLQILNHYGMQGWNTPLAGIEAYSTCPARISVGAAAIGVMGIRTIGAALTGCSITWIASHCKSLVTAYCINGVLFVLPAGLCLLGLDMFRYVGLTPMLYGII
;
A
#
# COMPACT_ATOMS: atom_id res chain seq x y z
N ALA A 1 28.93 14.21 21.86
CA ALA A 1 27.90 13.24 22.35
C ALA A 1 26.69 13.07 21.42
N THR A 2 26.57 13.88 20.37
CA THR A 2 25.28 14.01 19.63
C THR A 2 25.17 13.20 18.34
N LYS A 3 26.26 12.71 17.74
CA LYS A 3 26.18 11.98 16.46
C LYS A 3 25.62 10.55 16.61
N ILE A 4 25.98 9.83 17.65
CA ILE A 4 25.53 8.44 17.88
C ILE A 4 24.04 8.40 18.24
N GLY A 5 23.55 9.37 19.02
CA GLY A 5 22.14 9.47 19.38
C GLY A 5 21.21 9.74 18.19
N ARG A 6 21.66 10.54 17.21
CA ARG A 6 20.86 10.89 16.04
C ARG A 6 20.65 9.71 15.09
N PHE A 7 21.67 8.89 14.87
CA PHE A 7 21.56 7.67 14.04
C PHE A 7 20.70 6.60 14.72
N GLY A 8 20.82 6.43 16.03
CA GLY A 8 19.98 5.51 16.80
C GLY A 8 18.50 5.92 16.76
N TYR A 9 18.22 7.20 16.89
CA TYR A 9 16.87 7.76 16.81
C TYR A 9 16.23 7.57 15.41
N LEU A 10 16.97 7.90 14.35
CA LEU A 10 16.51 7.70 12.97
C LEU A 10 16.19 6.22 12.68
N ARG A 11 17.07 5.31 13.12
CA ARG A 11 16.84 3.87 12.95
C ARG A 11 15.60 3.39 13.67
N GLN A 12 15.30 3.90 14.86
CA GLN A 12 14.05 3.59 15.55
C GLN A 12 12.84 4.17 14.84
N MET A 13 12.89 5.41 14.36
CA MET A 13 11.79 6.01 13.58
C MET A 13 11.46 5.20 12.35
N PHE A 14 12.47 4.73 11.59
CA PHE A 14 12.23 3.88 10.41
C PHE A 14 11.61 2.53 10.78
N ARG A 15 12.05 1.90 11.87
CA ARG A 15 11.42 0.67 12.36
C ARG A 15 9.95 0.88 12.71
N PHE A 16 9.64 1.96 13.42
CA PHE A 16 8.25 2.31 13.74
C PHE A 16 7.43 2.60 12.48
N ALA A 17 7.99 3.29 11.49
CA ALA A 17 7.31 3.57 10.23
C ALA A 17 6.98 2.29 9.47
N ILE A 18 7.90 1.34 9.38
CA ILE A 18 7.68 0.03 8.75
C ILE A 18 6.61 -0.76 9.50
N LEU A 19 6.72 -0.86 10.82
CA LEU A 19 5.74 -1.58 11.65
C LEU A 19 4.33 -0.99 11.51
N ASN A 20 4.20 0.35 11.58
CA ASN A 20 2.93 1.02 11.38
C ASN A 20 2.39 0.82 9.97
N GLY A 21 3.23 0.86 8.94
CA GLY A 21 2.84 0.59 7.56
C GLY A 21 2.28 -0.82 7.38
N ILE A 22 2.95 -1.83 7.95
CA ILE A 22 2.49 -3.22 7.93
C ILE A 22 1.17 -3.37 8.69
N LEU A 23 1.07 -2.80 9.89
CA LEU A 23 -0.13 -2.88 10.73
C LEU A 23 -1.33 -2.21 10.05
N PHE A 24 -1.13 -1.03 9.48
CA PHE A 24 -2.16 -0.31 8.74
C PHE A 24 -2.62 -1.08 7.50
N SER A 25 -1.67 -1.66 6.76
CA SER A 25 -1.96 -2.55 5.63
C SER A 25 -2.79 -3.77 6.08
N ALA A 26 -2.43 -4.41 7.18
CA ALA A 26 -3.16 -5.56 7.71
C ALA A 26 -4.61 -5.20 8.08
N VAL A 27 -4.82 -4.05 8.73
CA VAL A 27 -6.16 -3.56 9.10
C VAL A 27 -7.02 -3.30 7.85
N LEU A 28 -6.44 -2.79 6.77
CA LEU A 28 -7.17 -2.55 5.51
C LEU A 28 -7.44 -3.84 4.74
N ILE A 29 -6.53 -4.79 4.77
CA ILE A 29 -6.63 -6.07 4.05
C ILE A 29 -7.61 -7.02 4.72
N LEU A 30 -7.71 -7.00 6.04
CA LEU A 30 -8.51 -7.95 6.82
C LEU A 30 -10.00 -7.95 6.45
N PRO A 31 -10.71 -6.81 6.38
CA PRO A 31 -12.11 -6.78 5.94
C PRO A 31 -12.28 -7.22 4.49
N TYR A 32 -11.32 -6.90 3.61
CA TYR A 32 -11.35 -7.36 2.22
C TYR A 32 -11.18 -8.88 2.09
N LEU A 33 -10.27 -9.46 2.89
CA LEU A 33 -10.11 -10.92 3.00
C LEU A 33 -11.38 -11.59 3.51
N LEU A 34 -11.97 -11.06 4.57
CA LEU A 34 -13.21 -11.58 5.13
C LEU A 34 -14.35 -11.54 4.11
N GLN A 35 -14.46 -10.47 3.34
CA GLN A 35 -15.47 -10.33 2.29
C GLN A 35 -15.27 -11.37 1.18
N ILE A 36 -14.05 -11.58 0.72
CA ILE A 36 -13.73 -12.61 -0.30
C ILE A 36 -14.04 -14.00 0.25
N LEU A 37 -13.61 -14.33 1.47
CA LEU A 37 -13.87 -15.62 2.10
C LEU A 37 -15.36 -15.89 2.30
N ASN A 38 -16.12 -14.86 2.64
CA ASN A 38 -17.56 -14.97 2.87
C ASN A 38 -18.34 -15.15 1.55
N HIS A 39 -17.86 -14.54 0.46
CA HIS A 39 -18.56 -14.57 -0.83
C HIS A 39 -18.19 -15.80 -1.69
N TYR A 40 -16.93 -16.20 -1.69
CA TYR A 40 -16.43 -17.30 -2.55
C TYR A 40 -16.13 -18.59 -1.79
N GLY A 41 -16.12 -18.55 -0.46
CA GLY A 41 -15.72 -19.69 0.37
C GLY A 41 -14.27 -20.14 0.14
N MET A 42 -13.84 -21.14 0.91
CA MET A 42 -12.49 -21.71 0.78
C MET A 42 -12.27 -22.50 -0.52
N GLN A 43 -13.34 -22.97 -1.15
CA GLN A 43 -13.26 -23.83 -2.35
C GLN A 43 -12.81 -23.06 -3.60
N GLY A 44 -13.08 -21.75 -3.67
CA GLY A 44 -12.68 -20.89 -4.79
C GLY A 44 -11.19 -20.56 -4.87
N TRP A 45 -10.42 -20.82 -3.82
CA TRP A 45 -9.00 -20.42 -3.76
C TRP A 45 -8.10 -21.15 -4.76
N ASN A 46 -8.44 -22.38 -5.10
CA ASN A 46 -7.69 -23.20 -6.05
C ASN A 46 -8.18 -23.04 -7.50
N THR A 47 -9.22 -22.22 -7.71
CA THR A 47 -9.74 -21.96 -9.06
C THR A 47 -8.71 -21.16 -9.86
N PRO A 48 -8.44 -21.54 -11.14
CA PRO A 48 -7.54 -20.76 -11.97
C PRO A 48 -8.12 -19.36 -12.21
N LEU A 49 -7.28 -18.33 -12.18
CA LEU A 49 -7.67 -16.93 -12.34
C LEU A 49 -8.40 -16.69 -13.68
N ALA A 50 -7.99 -17.39 -14.72
CA ALA A 50 -8.62 -17.36 -16.04
C ALA A 50 -10.08 -17.89 -16.05
N GLY A 51 -10.53 -18.58 -15.00
CA GLY A 51 -11.93 -18.99 -14.83
C GLY A 51 -12.87 -17.86 -14.38
N ILE A 52 -12.32 -16.71 -14.00
CA ILE A 52 -13.10 -15.52 -13.67
C ILE A 52 -13.20 -14.68 -14.95
N GLU A 53 -14.43 -14.31 -15.32
CA GLU A 53 -14.73 -13.59 -16.57
C GLU A 53 -13.89 -12.31 -16.73
N ALA A 54 -13.68 -11.55 -15.65
CA ALA A 54 -12.87 -10.34 -15.62
C ALA A 54 -11.37 -10.57 -15.92
N TYR A 55 -10.87 -11.80 -15.76
CA TYR A 55 -9.46 -12.17 -15.93
C TYR A 55 -9.26 -13.25 -16.99
N SER A 56 -10.25 -13.52 -17.82
CA SER A 56 -10.23 -14.55 -18.89
C SER A 56 -9.08 -14.36 -19.89
N THR A 57 -8.62 -13.13 -20.08
CA THR A 57 -7.50 -12.78 -20.98
C THR A 57 -6.13 -12.86 -20.31
N CYS A 58 -6.07 -13.18 -19.01
CA CYS A 58 -4.80 -13.23 -18.29
C CYS A 58 -4.02 -14.50 -18.67
N PRO A 59 -2.79 -14.38 -19.25
CA PRO A 59 -2.00 -15.52 -19.67
C PRO A 59 -1.38 -16.32 -18.51
N ALA A 60 -1.49 -15.79 -17.28
CA ALA A 60 -0.88 -16.38 -16.10
C ALA A 60 -1.75 -17.53 -15.57
N ARG A 61 -1.19 -18.73 -15.54
CA ARG A 61 -1.82 -19.92 -14.91
C ARG A 61 -1.68 -19.86 -13.38
N ILE A 62 -2.24 -18.82 -12.77
CA ILE A 62 -2.16 -18.57 -11.33
C ILE A 62 -3.53 -18.85 -10.73
N SER A 63 -3.58 -19.46 -9.54
CA SER A 63 -4.83 -19.60 -8.79
C SER A 63 -5.28 -18.26 -8.20
N VAL A 64 -6.57 -18.11 -7.98
CA VAL A 64 -7.18 -16.93 -7.35
C VAL A 64 -6.51 -16.62 -6.00
N GLY A 65 -6.24 -17.67 -5.20
CA GLY A 65 -5.55 -17.53 -3.91
C GLY A 65 -4.13 -16.99 -4.06
N ALA A 66 -3.36 -17.49 -5.02
CA ALA A 66 -2.00 -17.01 -5.26
C ALA A 66 -1.98 -15.54 -5.74
N ALA A 67 -2.92 -15.16 -6.60
CA ALA A 67 -3.08 -13.78 -7.04
C ALA A 67 -3.47 -12.86 -5.87
N ALA A 68 -4.41 -13.27 -5.02
CA ALA A 68 -4.81 -12.52 -3.84
C ALA A 68 -3.64 -12.29 -2.87
N ILE A 69 -2.87 -13.34 -2.56
CA ILE A 69 -1.67 -13.24 -1.71
C ILE A 69 -0.63 -12.31 -2.35
N GLY A 70 -0.42 -12.40 -3.66
CA GLY A 70 0.50 -11.52 -4.39
C GLY A 70 0.11 -10.06 -4.27
N VAL A 71 -1.16 -9.73 -4.51
CA VAL A 71 -1.69 -8.35 -4.38
C VAL A 71 -1.56 -7.85 -2.94
N MET A 72 -1.86 -8.67 -1.94
CA MET A 72 -1.69 -8.33 -0.54
C MET A 72 -0.23 -8.05 -0.18
N GLY A 73 0.70 -8.88 -0.68
CA GLY A 73 2.13 -8.69 -0.50
C GLY A 73 2.61 -7.36 -1.07
N ILE A 74 2.23 -7.05 -2.32
CA ILE A 74 2.57 -5.79 -2.98
C ILE A 74 2.01 -4.59 -2.21
N ARG A 75 0.76 -4.65 -1.77
CA ARG A 75 0.13 -3.59 -0.96
C ARG A 75 0.86 -3.37 0.37
N THR A 76 1.25 -4.44 1.05
CA THR A 76 1.97 -4.38 2.32
C THR A 76 3.36 -3.75 2.14
N ILE A 77 4.09 -4.15 1.10
CA ILE A 77 5.39 -3.56 0.75
C ILE A 77 5.23 -2.08 0.41
N GLY A 78 4.23 -1.74 -0.41
CA GLY A 78 3.91 -0.35 -0.75
C GLY A 78 3.59 0.50 0.48
N ALA A 79 2.80 -0.02 1.44
CA ALA A 79 2.50 0.69 2.68
C ALA A 79 3.75 0.93 3.53
N ALA A 80 4.63 -0.06 3.64
CA ALA A 80 5.90 0.07 4.35
C ALA A 80 6.82 1.11 3.69
N LEU A 81 6.94 1.09 2.37
CA LEU A 81 7.73 2.06 1.60
C LEU A 81 7.16 3.49 1.74
N THR A 82 5.85 3.64 1.69
CA THR A 82 5.18 4.92 1.91
C THR A 82 5.47 5.46 3.32
N GLY A 83 5.36 4.61 4.35
CA GLY A 83 5.71 4.97 5.72
C GLY A 83 7.17 5.42 5.87
N CYS A 84 8.10 4.73 5.22
CA CYS A 84 9.51 5.11 5.18
C CYS A 84 9.71 6.46 4.49
N SER A 85 9.06 6.70 3.36
CA SER A 85 9.15 7.95 2.60
C SER A 85 8.61 9.13 3.40
N ILE A 86 7.47 8.97 4.07
CA ILE A 86 6.88 9.99 4.95
C ILE A 86 7.85 10.33 6.10
N THR A 87 8.43 9.31 6.72
CA THR A 87 9.38 9.48 7.82
C THR A 87 10.67 10.17 7.34
N TRP A 88 11.16 9.81 6.16
CA TRP A 88 12.33 10.42 5.56
C TRP A 88 12.12 11.91 5.27
N ILE A 89 11.00 12.27 4.64
CA ILE A 89 10.61 13.66 4.37
C ILE A 89 10.50 14.43 5.70
N ALA A 90 9.79 13.86 6.69
CA ALA A 90 9.62 14.50 7.99
C ALA A 90 10.95 14.75 8.71
N SER A 91 11.94 13.86 8.56
CA SER A 91 13.26 14.01 9.19
C SER A 91 14.11 15.13 8.59
N HIS A 92 13.80 15.57 7.36
CA HIS A 92 14.50 16.65 6.65
C HIS A 92 13.77 17.99 6.76
N CYS A 93 12.52 18.00 7.16
CA CYS A 93 11.76 19.23 7.35
C CYS A 93 12.08 19.90 8.69
N LYS A 94 12.20 21.24 8.68
CA LYS A 94 12.44 22.02 9.90
C LYS A 94 11.18 22.20 10.74
N SER A 95 10.02 22.09 10.15
CA SER A 95 8.72 22.29 10.79
C SER A 95 7.80 21.12 10.50
N LEU A 96 7.00 20.75 11.50
CA LEU A 96 6.01 19.70 11.40
C LEU A 96 4.95 20.03 10.34
N VAL A 97 4.52 21.27 10.28
CA VAL A 97 3.54 21.76 9.29
C VAL A 97 4.06 21.59 7.87
N THR A 98 5.31 21.97 7.61
CA THR A 98 5.94 21.78 6.29
C THR A 98 6.00 20.29 5.90
N ALA A 99 6.32 19.43 6.86
CA ALA A 99 6.33 17.98 6.62
C ALA A 99 4.94 17.44 6.23
N TYR A 100 3.90 17.86 6.93
CA TYR A 100 2.52 17.48 6.61
C TYR A 100 2.07 18.00 5.24
N CYS A 101 2.38 19.26 4.91
CA CYS A 101 2.04 19.84 3.60
C CYS A 101 2.71 19.06 2.46
N ILE A 102 4.02 18.79 2.56
CA ILE A 102 4.76 18.05 1.52
C ILE A 102 4.20 16.63 1.37
N ASN A 103 3.99 15.92 2.46
CA ASN A 103 3.43 14.56 2.42
C ASN A 103 1.99 14.57 1.88
N GLY A 104 1.16 15.55 2.25
CA GLY A 104 -0.19 15.70 1.72
C GLY A 104 -0.21 15.91 0.21
N VAL A 105 0.64 16.81 -0.29
CA VAL A 105 0.77 17.05 -1.73
C VAL A 105 1.29 15.81 -2.47
N LEU A 106 2.29 15.12 -1.94
CA LEU A 106 2.89 13.96 -2.61
C LEU A 106 1.99 12.73 -2.63
N PHE A 107 1.28 12.45 -1.55
CA PHE A 107 0.56 11.19 -1.38
C PHE A 107 -0.96 11.31 -1.49
N VAL A 108 -1.55 12.40 -0.98
CA VAL A 108 -3.01 12.56 -0.91
C VAL A 108 -3.55 13.25 -2.17
N LEU A 109 -2.86 14.28 -2.67
CA LEU A 109 -3.31 15.04 -3.82
C LEU A 109 -3.46 14.20 -5.09
N PRO A 110 -2.52 13.29 -5.47
CA PRO A 110 -2.71 12.43 -6.63
C PRO A 110 -3.92 11.51 -6.50
N ALA A 111 -4.19 10.99 -5.30
CA ALA A 111 -5.36 10.15 -5.04
C ALA A 111 -6.66 10.95 -5.21
N GLY A 112 -6.71 12.19 -4.71
CA GLY A 112 -7.84 13.10 -4.89
C GLY A 112 -8.08 13.46 -6.35
N LEU A 113 -7.03 13.74 -7.11
CA LEU A 113 -7.13 14.02 -8.56
C LEU A 113 -7.61 12.82 -9.36
N CYS A 114 -7.19 11.61 -8.99
CA CYS A 114 -7.69 10.39 -9.61
C CYS A 114 -9.20 10.20 -9.34
N LEU A 115 -9.67 10.49 -8.13
CA LEU A 115 -11.11 10.46 -7.80
C LEU A 115 -11.92 11.48 -8.60
N LEU A 116 -11.31 12.58 -9.02
CA LEU A 116 -11.93 13.60 -9.88
C LEU A 116 -11.91 13.22 -11.38
N GLY A 117 -11.46 12.02 -11.74
CA GLY A 117 -11.46 11.52 -13.10
C GLY A 117 -10.18 11.78 -13.90
N LEU A 118 -9.11 12.20 -13.24
CA LEU A 118 -7.80 12.39 -13.87
C LEU A 118 -6.97 11.09 -13.77
N ASP A 119 -7.28 10.12 -14.63
CA ASP A 119 -6.70 8.76 -14.61
C ASP A 119 -5.18 8.71 -14.73
N MET A 120 -4.55 9.77 -15.28
CA MET A 120 -3.09 9.84 -15.36
C MET A 120 -2.40 9.77 -13.98
N PHE A 121 -3.11 10.11 -12.90
CA PHE A 121 -2.59 10.03 -11.52
C PHE A 121 -2.83 8.67 -10.87
N ARG A 122 -3.43 7.71 -11.57
CA ARG A 122 -3.75 6.36 -11.06
C ARG A 122 -2.53 5.61 -10.52
N TYR A 123 -1.37 5.84 -11.09
CA TYR A 123 -0.12 5.15 -10.73
C TYR A 123 0.80 5.95 -9.81
N VAL A 124 0.37 7.11 -9.31
CA VAL A 124 1.18 8.03 -8.51
C VAL A 124 0.70 8.04 -7.06
N GLY A 125 1.65 8.15 -6.13
CA GLY A 125 1.36 8.30 -4.70
C GLY A 125 0.68 7.10 -4.06
N LEU A 126 -0.42 7.33 -3.35
CA LEU A 126 -1.24 6.31 -2.69
C LEU A 126 -2.28 5.67 -3.61
N THR A 127 -2.48 6.20 -4.80
CA THR A 127 -3.52 5.76 -5.72
C THR A 127 -3.43 4.28 -6.08
N PRO A 128 -2.24 3.71 -6.39
CA PRO A 128 -2.11 2.28 -6.67
C PRO A 128 -2.51 1.37 -5.50
N MET A 129 -2.40 1.88 -4.26
CA MET A 129 -2.83 1.14 -3.07
C MET A 129 -4.33 1.14 -2.90
N LEU A 130 -5.01 2.23 -3.29
CA LEU A 130 -6.46 2.37 -3.17
C LEU A 130 -7.19 1.61 -4.27
N TYR A 131 -6.74 1.70 -5.52
CA TYR A 131 -7.41 1.11 -6.68
C TYR A 131 -6.89 -0.28 -7.05
N GLY A 132 -5.74 -0.70 -6.53
CA GLY A 132 -5.06 -1.91 -6.97
C GLY A 132 -4.33 -1.71 -8.30
N ILE A 133 -3.45 -2.68 -8.60
CA ILE A 133 -2.76 -2.78 -9.89
C ILE A 133 -3.64 -3.70 -10.77
N ILE A 134 -4.76 -3.19 -11.23
CA ILE A 134 -5.62 -3.90 -12.16
C ILE A 134 -5.80 -3.04 -13.39
#